data_61ff351d710a9454ea80938e3bced6d5
#
_entry.id   61ff351d710a9454ea80938e3bced6d5
#
_cell.length_a   1.000
_cell.length_b   1.000
_cell.length_c   1.000
_cell.angle_alpha   90.00
_cell.angle_beta   90.00
_cell.angle_gamma   90.00
#
_symmetry.space_group_name_H-M   'P 1'
#
loop_
_entity.id
_entity.type
_entity.pdbx_description
1 polymer ?
#
loop_
_entity_poly.entity_id
_entity_poly.type
_entity_poly.pdbx_seq_one_letter_code
_entity_poly.pdbx_strand_id
1 'polypeptide(L)'
;MRILHFFKTYYPVAFGGVQQVIYQLAEGACRNGAEVDVLSLTQEKTSGSGKIGHHTVHTSKQDLYIASTGFSLSAFRDFRRLAEKADVIHYHFPWPYMDLVHFMVRPDKPTVVTYHSDIVKQKQLLRLYQPLMKA
;
A
#
# COMPACT_ATOMS: atom_id res chain seq x y z
N MET A 1 4.81 11.78 14.01
CA MET A 1 5.26 10.78 13.01
C MET A 1 4.22 10.67 11.92
N ARG A 2 4.65 10.59 10.70
CA ARG A 2 3.76 10.43 9.54
C ARG A 2 4.06 9.12 8.82
N ILE A 3 3.04 8.29 8.61
CA ILE A 3 3.17 6.95 8.05
C ILE A 3 2.38 6.89 6.73
N LEU A 4 3.02 6.38 5.69
CA LEU A 4 2.38 6.13 4.40
C LEU A 4 2.21 4.63 4.20
N HIS A 5 0.96 4.17 4.05
CA HIS A 5 0.65 2.82 3.60
C HIS A 5 0.42 2.82 2.10
N PHE A 6 0.98 1.85 1.41
CA PHE A 6 0.85 1.72 -0.04
C PHE A 6 0.40 0.31 -0.39
N PHE A 7 -0.76 0.20 -1.05
CA PHE A 7 -1.30 -1.05 -1.52
C PHE A 7 -2.19 -0.82 -2.75
N LYS A 8 -2.48 -1.89 -3.50
CA LYS A 8 -3.19 -1.80 -4.78
C LYS A 8 -4.63 -1.32 -4.66
N THR A 9 -5.33 -1.65 -3.57
CA THR A 9 -6.73 -1.24 -3.35
C THR A 9 -6.99 -0.95 -1.89
N TYR A 10 -7.97 -0.07 -1.63
CA TYR A 10 -8.37 0.28 -0.27
C TYR A 10 -9.82 0.81 -0.28
N TYR A 11 -10.36 1.08 0.90
CA TYR A 11 -11.68 1.70 1.02
C TYR A 11 -11.69 3.06 0.32
N PRO A 12 -12.80 3.48 -0.27
CA PRO A 12 -14.07 2.76 -0.44
C PRO A 12 -14.11 1.84 -1.67
N VAL A 13 -13.02 1.75 -2.43
CA VAL A 13 -12.97 1.01 -3.70
C VAL A 13 -13.07 -0.49 -3.46
N ALA A 14 -12.40 -0.99 -2.45
CA ALA A 14 -12.39 -2.42 -2.14
C ALA A 14 -12.50 -2.64 -0.63
N PHE A 15 -13.11 -3.76 -0.27
CA PHE A 15 -13.37 -4.15 1.10
C PHE A 15 -12.95 -5.62 1.27
N GLY A 16 -11.91 -5.88 2.03
CA GLY A 16 -11.41 -7.24 2.22
C GLY A 16 -10.45 -7.34 3.40
N GLY A 17 -9.81 -8.51 3.56
CA GLY A 17 -8.94 -8.78 4.70
C GLY A 17 -7.75 -7.86 4.79
N VAL A 18 -7.07 -7.61 3.68
CA VAL A 18 -5.90 -6.71 3.65
C VAL A 18 -6.33 -5.29 3.99
N GLN A 19 -7.42 -4.82 3.41
CA GLN A 19 -7.94 -3.48 3.67
C GLN A 19 -8.31 -3.30 5.14
N GLN A 20 -8.88 -4.32 5.78
CA GLN A 20 -9.18 -4.27 7.20
C GLN A 20 -7.92 -4.15 8.05
N VAL A 21 -6.87 -4.89 7.71
CA VAL A 21 -5.59 -4.82 8.44
C VAL A 21 -5.00 -3.41 8.31
N ILE A 22 -4.98 -2.86 7.11
CA ILE A 22 -4.48 -1.51 6.87
C ILE A 22 -5.29 -0.49 7.68
N TYR A 23 -6.62 -0.63 7.66
CA TYR A 23 -7.51 0.26 8.41
C TYR A 23 -7.21 0.21 9.91
N GLN A 24 -7.06 -0.97 10.48
CA GLN A 24 -6.77 -1.13 11.90
C GLN A 24 -5.41 -0.55 12.28
N LEU A 25 -4.40 -0.78 11.43
CA LEU A 25 -3.07 -0.21 11.65
C LEU A 25 -3.11 1.31 11.57
N ALA A 26 -3.79 1.85 10.57
CA ALA A 26 -3.90 3.29 10.37
C ALA A 26 -4.61 3.97 11.54
N GLU A 27 -5.77 3.45 11.93
CA GLU A 27 -6.53 4.04 13.04
C GLU A 27 -5.82 3.87 14.38
N GLY A 28 -5.16 2.73 14.59
CA GLY A 28 -4.35 2.50 15.78
C GLY A 28 -3.21 3.49 15.91
N ALA A 29 -2.50 3.74 14.81
CA ALA A 29 -1.42 4.72 14.79
C ALA A 29 -1.94 6.13 15.04
N CYS A 30 -3.08 6.50 14.44
CA CYS A 30 -3.70 7.80 14.66
C CYS A 30 -4.08 8.01 16.13
N ARG A 31 -4.60 6.98 16.79
CA ARG A 31 -4.90 7.06 18.22
C ARG A 31 -3.67 7.31 19.09
N ASN A 32 -2.49 6.94 18.58
CA ASN A 32 -1.21 7.16 19.26
C ASN A 32 -0.50 8.43 18.79
N GLY A 33 -1.21 9.31 18.09
CA GLY A 33 -0.69 10.63 17.71
C GLY A 33 -0.01 10.70 16.36
N ALA A 34 0.00 9.62 15.57
CA ALA A 34 0.57 9.64 14.23
C ALA A 34 -0.41 10.21 13.21
N GLU A 35 0.14 10.77 12.14
CA GLU A 35 -0.62 11.10 10.93
C GLU A 35 -0.42 9.96 9.94
N VAL A 36 -1.51 9.50 9.34
CA VAL A 36 -1.46 8.34 8.44
C VAL A 36 -2.10 8.68 7.11
N ASP A 37 -1.39 8.35 6.04
CA ASP A 37 -1.90 8.40 4.67
C ASP A 37 -1.93 6.97 4.12
N VAL A 38 -2.96 6.64 3.36
CA VAL A 38 -3.05 5.38 2.62
C VAL A 38 -3.19 5.72 1.14
N LEU A 39 -2.27 5.22 0.33
CA LEU A 39 -2.31 5.39 -1.12
C LEU A 39 -2.69 4.08 -1.78
N SER A 40 -3.69 4.12 -2.65
CA SER A 40 -4.14 2.97 -3.43
C SER A 40 -4.56 3.40 -4.83
N LEU A 41 -4.91 2.43 -5.66
CA LEU A 41 -5.41 2.70 -7.01
C LEU A 41 -6.93 2.70 -7.05
N THR A 42 -7.49 3.40 -8.01
CA THR A 42 -8.92 3.38 -8.31
C THR A 42 -9.14 3.22 -9.80
N GLN A 43 -10.25 2.59 -10.17
CA GLN A 43 -10.67 2.47 -11.57
C GLN A 43 -11.50 3.68 -12.03
N GLU A 44 -11.79 4.59 -11.14
CA GLU A 44 -12.49 5.83 -11.48
C GLU A 44 -11.63 6.71 -12.39
N LYS A 45 -12.29 7.61 -13.11
CA LYS A 45 -11.63 8.44 -14.12
C LYS A 45 -10.64 9.46 -13.53
N THR A 46 -10.78 9.77 -12.25
CA THR A 46 -9.95 10.78 -11.60
C THR A 46 -9.38 10.25 -10.29
N SER A 47 -8.17 10.69 -10.00
CA SER A 47 -7.56 10.52 -8.68
C SER A 47 -8.26 11.40 -7.67
N GLY A 48 -8.19 11.02 -6.38
CA GLY A 48 -8.84 11.79 -5.34
C GLY A 48 -8.22 11.56 -3.98
N SER A 49 -8.68 12.33 -2.99
CA SER A 49 -8.30 12.15 -1.61
C SER A 49 -9.45 12.50 -0.68
N GLY A 50 -9.45 11.92 0.51
CA GLY A 50 -10.49 12.13 1.50
C GLY A 50 -10.11 11.49 2.82
N LYS A 51 -10.99 11.65 3.82
CA LYS A 51 -10.79 11.06 5.15
C LYS A 51 -11.62 9.80 5.31
N ILE A 52 -11.02 8.79 5.94
CA ILE A 52 -11.74 7.63 6.48
C ILE A 52 -11.33 7.51 7.94
N GLY A 53 -12.31 7.64 8.87
CA GLY A 53 -11.96 7.73 10.28
C GLY A 53 -11.02 8.90 10.54
N HIS A 54 -9.84 8.63 11.08
CA HIS A 54 -8.84 9.65 11.42
C HIS A 54 -7.68 9.73 10.44
N HIS A 55 -7.61 8.84 9.45
CA HIS A 55 -6.53 8.86 8.46
C HIS A 55 -7.00 9.36 7.11
N THR A 56 -6.06 9.76 6.27
CA THR A 56 -6.34 10.29 4.94
C THR A 56 -6.11 9.20 3.90
N VAL A 57 -7.05 9.07 2.97
CA VAL A 57 -6.99 8.11 1.88
C VAL A 57 -6.78 8.85 0.57
N HIS A 58 -5.79 8.42 -0.19
CA HIS A 58 -5.49 8.95 -1.52
C HIS A 58 -5.66 7.84 -2.53
N THR A 59 -6.31 8.16 -3.64
CA THR A 59 -6.48 7.20 -4.74
C THR A 59 -5.87 7.75 -6.00
N SER A 60 -5.05 6.94 -6.67
CA SER A 60 -4.50 7.26 -7.97
C SER A 60 -5.24 6.50 -9.05
N LYS A 61 -5.50 7.17 -10.18
CA LYS A 61 -6.17 6.56 -11.30
C LYS A 61 -5.38 5.37 -11.84
N GLN A 62 -6.04 4.23 -11.98
CA GLN A 62 -5.45 3.05 -12.61
C GLN A 62 -5.54 3.19 -14.14
N ASP A 63 -4.39 3.18 -14.80
CA ASP A 63 -4.33 3.35 -16.25
C ASP A 63 -4.39 2.03 -17.01
N LEU A 64 -3.88 0.94 -16.39
CA LEU A 64 -3.76 -0.35 -17.05
C LEU A 64 -3.91 -1.47 -16.02
N TYR A 65 -4.55 -2.57 -16.42
CA TYR A 65 -4.73 -3.75 -15.57
C TYR A 65 -4.28 -4.98 -16.33
N ILE A 66 -3.14 -5.56 -15.95
CA ILE A 66 -2.55 -6.73 -16.60
C ILE A 66 -2.24 -7.79 -15.54
N ALA A 67 -2.64 -9.05 -15.80
CA ALA A 67 -2.33 -10.19 -14.94
C ALA A 67 -2.69 -9.95 -13.48
N SER A 68 -3.88 -9.40 -13.22
CA SER A 68 -4.38 -9.05 -11.89
C SER A 68 -3.56 -7.98 -11.17
N THR A 69 -2.76 -7.21 -11.92
CA THR A 69 -1.96 -6.12 -11.39
C THR A 69 -2.42 -4.79 -12.01
N GLY A 70 -2.77 -3.83 -11.15
CA GLY A 70 -3.08 -2.48 -11.59
C GLY A 70 -1.81 -1.66 -11.78
N PHE A 71 -1.78 -0.85 -12.82
CA PHE A 71 -0.70 0.08 -13.12
C PHE A 71 -1.24 1.50 -13.19
N SER A 72 -0.46 2.47 -12.71
CA SER A 72 -0.88 3.87 -12.72
C SER A 72 0.32 4.79 -12.81
N LEU A 73 0.33 5.65 -13.82
CA LEU A 73 1.34 6.70 -13.93
C LEU A 73 1.15 7.76 -12.85
N SER A 74 -0.12 8.04 -12.48
CA SER A 74 -0.44 8.98 -11.41
C SER A 74 0.11 8.52 -10.07
N ALA A 75 0.15 7.20 -9.83
CA ALA A 75 0.63 6.65 -8.59
C ALA A 75 2.12 6.94 -8.34
N PHE A 76 2.93 7.00 -9.40
CA PHE A 76 4.33 7.39 -9.26
C PHE A 76 4.46 8.77 -8.66
N ARG A 77 3.71 9.73 -9.21
CA ARG A 77 3.73 11.12 -8.75
C ARG A 77 3.14 11.22 -7.35
N ASP A 78 2.01 10.59 -7.10
CA ASP A 78 1.35 10.65 -5.80
C ASP A 78 2.18 9.94 -4.72
N PHE A 79 2.75 8.80 -5.03
CA PHE A 79 3.63 8.09 -4.11
C PHE A 79 4.85 8.95 -3.76
N ARG A 80 5.49 9.54 -4.77
CA ARG A 80 6.67 10.38 -4.55
C ARG A 80 6.33 11.56 -3.63
N ARG A 81 5.21 12.21 -3.90
CA ARG A 81 4.77 13.36 -3.10
C ARG A 81 4.48 12.97 -1.64
N LEU A 82 3.80 11.85 -1.45
CA LEU A 82 3.45 11.37 -0.11
C LEU A 82 4.66 10.81 0.62
N ALA A 83 5.55 10.13 -0.09
CA ALA A 83 6.77 9.57 0.49
C ALA A 83 7.71 10.66 1.01
N GLU A 84 7.79 11.80 0.33
CA GLU A 84 8.60 12.93 0.79
C GLU A 84 8.14 13.46 2.16
N LYS A 85 6.85 13.38 2.44
CA LYS A 85 6.27 13.85 3.70
C LYS A 85 6.27 12.78 4.79
N ALA A 86 6.42 11.51 4.43
CA ALA A 86 6.33 10.41 5.38
C ALA A 86 7.63 10.24 6.16
N ASP A 87 7.51 9.78 7.39
CA ASP A 87 8.64 9.34 8.20
C ASP A 87 8.92 7.85 8.01
N VAL A 88 7.85 7.08 7.73
CA VAL A 88 7.92 5.63 7.49
C VAL A 88 7.00 5.29 6.33
N ILE A 89 7.45 4.39 5.46
CA ILE A 89 6.65 3.86 4.36
C ILE A 89 6.35 2.39 4.65
N HIS A 90 5.06 2.04 4.66
CA HIS A 90 4.61 0.69 4.95
C HIS A 90 4.02 0.07 3.68
N TYR A 91 4.75 -0.88 3.09
CA TYR A 91 4.31 -1.61 1.91
C TYR A 91 3.52 -2.85 2.32
N HIS A 92 2.49 -3.15 1.54
CA HIS A 92 1.68 -4.35 1.72
C HIS A 92 1.81 -5.24 0.49
N PHE A 93 2.25 -6.47 0.68
CA PHE A 93 2.45 -7.45 -0.38
C PHE A 93 1.31 -8.47 -0.42
N PRO A 94 1.08 -9.14 -1.55
CA PRO A 94 1.84 -9.07 -2.81
C PRO A 94 1.26 -8.02 -3.78
N TRP A 95 2.13 -7.25 -4.40
CA TRP A 95 1.75 -6.32 -5.47
C TRP A 95 3.01 -5.95 -6.28
N PRO A 96 3.27 -6.60 -7.42
CA PRO A 96 4.51 -6.38 -8.18
C PRO A 96 4.74 -4.94 -8.63
N TYR A 97 3.68 -4.22 -8.94
CA TYR A 97 3.78 -2.81 -9.33
C TYR A 97 4.40 -1.94 -8.22
N MET A 98 4.16 -2.29 -6.99
CA MET A 98 4.71 -1.57 -5.83
C MET A 98 6.23 -1.63 -5.81
N ASP A 99 6.82 -2.78 -6.16
CA ASP A 99 8.27 -2.93 -6.28
C ASP A 99 8.83 -2.00 -7.34
N LEU A 100 8.16 -1.92 -8.49
CA LEU A 100 8.57 -1.04 -9.57
C LEU A 100 8.56 0.42 -9.13
N VAL A 101 7.49 0.85 -8.46
CA VAL A 101 7.37 2.21 -7.95
C VAL A 101 8.48 2.50 -6.93
N HIS A 102 8.73 1.57 -6.02
CA HIS A 102 9.78 1.72 -5.02
C HIS A 102 11.16 1.91 -5.67
N PHE A 103 11.50 1.06 -6.64
CA PHE A 103 12.79 1.14 -7.33
C PHE A 103 12.94 2.43 -8.12
N MET A 104 11.86 2.91 -8.75
CA MET A 104 11.91 4.12 -9.57
C MET A 104 11.95 5.40 -8.74
N VAL A 105 11.21 5.45 -7.65
CA VAL A 105 11.17 6.62 -6.77
C VAL A 105 12.35 6.63 -5.81
N ARG A 106 12.79 5.45 -5.34
CA ARG A 106 13.89 5.28 -4.37
C ARG A 106 13.74 6.18 -3.16
N PRO A 107 12.65 6.04 -2.39
CA PRO A 107 12.44 6.89 -1.24
C PRO A 107 13.51 6.64 -0.18
N ASP A 108 14.09 7.73 0.35
CA ASP A 108 15.10 7.68 1.41
C ASP A 108 14.42 7.70 2.78
N LYS A 109 13.64 6.67 3.06
CA LYS A 109 12.85 6.57 4.29
C LYS A 109 12.88 5.13 4.81
N PRO A 110 12.80 4.93 6.14
CA PRO A 110 12.59 3.59 6.68
C PRO A 110 11.34 2.95 6.10
N THR A 111 11.42 1.68 5.78
CA THR A 111 10.32 0.94 5.20
C THR A 111 9.94 -0.25 6.09
N VAL A 112 8.64 -0.52 6.15
CA VAL A 112 8.08 -1.72 6.79
C VAL A 112 7.32 -2.47 5.70
N VAL A 113 7.40 -3.79 5.73
CA VAL A 113 6.72 -4.64 4.77
C VAL A 113 5.83 -5.63 5.53
N THR A 114 4.55 -5.65 5.18
CA THR A 114 3.62 -6.68 5.67
C THR A 114 3.19 -7.55 4.51
N TYR A 115 3.33 -8.85 4.69
CA TYR A 115 2.96 -9.83 3.69
C TYR A 115 1.58 -10.38 3.99
N HIS A 116 0.65 -10.23 3.05
CA HIS A 116 -0.73 -10.69 3.18
C HIS A 116 -0.99 -11.84 2.21
N SER A 117 -1.57 -12.93 2.69
CA SER A 117 -2.04 -13.99 1.83
C SER A 117 -3.14 -14.79 2.54
N ASP A 118 -3.99 -15.49 1.76
CA ASP A 118 -4.92 -16.42 2.35
C ASP A 118 -4.17 -17.70 2.77
N ILE A 119 -4.86 -18.56 3.53
CA ILE A 119 -4.24 -19.74 4.13
C ILE A 119 -3.66 -20.70 3.07
N VAL A 120 -4.35 -20.87 1.94
CA VAL A 120 -3.93 -21.79 0.88
C VAL A 120 -2.73 -21.21 0.14
N LYS A 121 -2.81 -19.98 -0.29
CA LYS A 121 -1.70 -19.29 -0.94
C LYS A 121 -0.51 -19.13 -0.01
N GLN A 122 -0.77 -18.95 1.27
CA GLN A 122 0.26 -18.84 2.28
C GLN A 122 1.15 -20.08 2.34
N LYS A 123 0.56 -21.27 2.28
CA LYS A 123 1.34 -22.51 2.27
C LYS A 123 2.24 -22.62 1.06
N GLN A 124 1.74 -22.27 -0.13
CA GLN A 124 2.52 -22.31 -1.37
C GLN A 124 3.66 -21.29 -1.34
N LEU A 125 3.37 -20.09 -0.87
CA LEU A 125 4.35 -19.02 -0.80
C LEU A 125 5.42 -19.29 0.25
N LEU A 126 5.04 -19.88 1.39
CA LEU A 126 6.02 -20.29 2.40
C LEU A 126 6.99 -21.33 1.83
N ARG A 127 6.51 -22.26 1.01
CA ARG A 127 7.39 -23.21 0.33
C ARG A 127 8.37 -22.52 -0.61
N LEU A 128 7.88 -21.51 -1.35
CA LEU A 128 8.69 -20.78 -2.31
C LEU A 128 9.76 -19.94 -1.62
N TYR A 129 9.41 -19.29 -0.52
CA TYR A 129 10.33 -18.40 0.20
C TYR A 129 11.07 -19.04 1.36
N GLN A 130 10.77 -20.29 1.69
CA GLN A 130 11.38 -20.97 2.82
C GLN A 130 12.92 -20.96 2.79
N PRO A 131 13.57 -21.21 1.63
CA PRO A 131 15.03 -21.12 1.58
C PRO A 131 15.56 -19.72 1.89
N LEU A 132 14.83 -18.69 1.48
CA LEU A 132 15.21 -17.29 1.73
C LEU A 132 15.00 -16.91 3.19
N MET A 133 13.96 -17.43 3.83
CA MET A 133 13.66 -17.12 5.23
C MET A 133 14.60 -17.82 6.20
N LYS A 134 15.21 -18.92 5.79
CA LYS A 134 16.20 -19.63 6.62
C LYS A 134 17.59 -19.04 6.51
N ALA A 135 17.80 -18.23 5.51
CA ALA A 135 19.07 -17.53 5.34
C ALA A 135 19.09 -16.27 6.21
#